data_ed298b1efd55e4770352e7f6033952d7
#
_entry.id   ed298b1efd55e4770352e7f6033952d7
#
_cell.length_a   1.000
_cell.length_b   1.000
_cell.length_c   1.000
_cell.angle_alpha   90.00
_cell.angle_beta   90.00
_cell.angle_gamma   90.00
#
_symmetry.space_group_name_H-M   'P 1'
#
loop_
_entity.id
_entity.type
_entity.pdbx_description
1 polymer ?
#
loop_
_entity_poly.entity_id
_entity_poly.type
_entity_poly.pdbx_seq_one_letter_code
_entity_poly.pdbx_strand_id
1 'polypeptide(L)'
;IIAVAVVIGFKSEVRNKVIGFGSHIQIANLDAVNSYETHPIAVGDSMMTALSGYPQVSHVQRYSTKPGMIKTDDAFQGMVLKGVGPEFDPSFMQEYLVEGEIPAFSDSASSNQVLISKALATKMKLKLGDKIYTYYIQDNIRARRLTIAGIYQTNFSEYDNLFLLTDLYLVNRLNGWEPEQVSGVELQV
;
A
#
# COMPACT_ATOMS: atom_id res chain seq x y z
N ILE A 1 25.66 10.94 26.31
CA ILE A 1 24.32 11.57 26.19
C ILE A 1 23.93 11.71 24.73
N ILE A 2 24.75 12.31 23.85
CA ILE A 2 24.44 12.50 22.42
C ILE A 2 24.18 11.18 21.69
N ALA A 3 25.03 10.17 21.87
CA ALA A 3 24.85 8.86 21.24
C ALA A 3 23.53 8.18 21.63
N VAL A 4 23.13 8.27 22.89
CA VAL A 4 21.85 7.73 23.36
C VAL A 4 20.67 8.48 22.74
N ALA A 5 20.72 9.80 22.66
CA ALA A 5 19.69 10.60 22.02
C ALA A 5 19.52 10.27 20.52
N VAL A 6 20.63 10.07 19.79
CA VAL A 6 20.63 9.66 18.39
C VAL A 6 19.98 8.28 18.23
N VAL A 7 20.34 7.30 19.08
CA VAL A 7 19.76 5.95 19.01
C VAL A 7 18.26 5.97 19.31
N ILE A 8 17.81 6.72 20.30
CA ILE A 8 16.39 6.85 20.63
C ILE A 8 15.64 7.54 19.50
N GLY A 9 16.17 8.62 18.96
CA GLY A 9 15.57 9.33 17.83
C GLY A 9 15.45 8.46 16.59
N PHE A 10 16.50 7.72 16.25
CA PHE A 10 16.48 6.78 15.12
C PHE A 10 15.44 5.66 15.30
N LYS A 11 15.39 5.02 16.48
CA LYS A 11 14.38 4.00 16.77
C LYS A 11 12.97 4.55 16.66
N SER A 12 12.73 5.75 17.18
CA SER A 12 11.41 6.40 17.10
C SER A 12 11.02 6.68 15.65
N GLU A 13 11.94 7.20 14.85
CA GLU A 13 11.70 7.50 13.44
C GLU A 13 11.40 6.26 12.62
N VAL A 14 12.19 5.20 12.76
CA VAL A 14 11.95 3.92 12.08
C VAL A 14 10.60 3.33 12.51
N ARG A 15 10.32 3.31 13.82
CA ARG A 15 9.05 2.81 14.34
C ARG A 15 7.87 3.58 13.75
N ASN A 16 7.93 4.91 13.73
CA ASN A 16 6.85 5.74 13.20
C ASN A 16 6.58 5.46 11.72
N LYS A 17 7.62 5.24 10.91
CA LYS A 17 7.48 4.89 9.49
C LYS A 17 6.89 3.50 9.30
N VAL A 18 7.33 2.51 10.06
CA VAL A 18 6.76 1.16 10.01
C VAL A 18 5.29 1.17 10.38
N ILE A 19 4.93 1.84 11.47
CA ILE A 19 3.54 1.94 11.93
C ILE A 19 2.70 2.78 10.98
N GLY A 20 3.21 3.89 10.47
CA GLY A 20 2.49 4.77 9.56
C GLY A 20 2.15 4.11 8.23
N PHE A 21 3.01 3.22 7.73
CA PHE A 21 2.78 2.48 6.49
C PHE A 21 1.99 1.18 6.69
N GLY A 22 2.24 0.44 7.76
CA GLY A 22 1.72 -0.91 7.99
C GLY A 22 0.88 -1.08 9.26
N SER A 23 0.60 0.02 10.00
CA SER A 23 -0.11 0.02 11.28
C SER A 23 0.60 -0.74 12.42
N HIS A 24 -0.03 -0.76 13.62
CA HIS A 24 0.54 -1.43 14.79
C HIS A 24 0.32 -2.93 14.77
N ILE A 25 -0.84 -3.37 14.26
CA ILE A 25 -1.26 -4.76 14.21
C ILE A 25 -1.81 -5.06 12.81
N GLN A 26 -1.42 -6.20 12.26
CA GLN A 26 -2.01 -6.74 11.04
C GLN A 26 -2.66 -8.10 11.33
N ILE A 27 -3.89 -8.24 10.85
CA ILE A 27 -4.61 -9.52 10.84
C ILE A 27 -4.64 -10.00 9.40
N ALA A 28 -3.99 -11.09 9.12
CA ALA A 28 -3.87 -11.66 7.78
C ALA A 28 -3.75 -13.18 7.84
N ASN A 29 -3.77 -13.83 6.67
CA ASN A 29 -3.45 -15.26 6.59
C ASN A 29 -1.99 -15.49 6.98
N LEU A 30 -1.67 -16.66 7.52
CA LEU A 30 -0.31 -17.01 7.97
C LEU A 30 0.74 -16.98 6.85
N ASP A 31 0.33 -17.18 5.61
CA ASP A 31 1.22 -17.11 4.44
C ASP A 31 1.73 -15.69 4.15
N ALA A 32 1.02 -14.66 4.64
CA ALA A 32 1.43 -13.26 4.52
C ALA A 32 2.77 -12.93 5.21
N VAL A 33 3.24 -13.78 6.10
CA VAL A 33 4.54 -13.60 6.78
C VAL A 33 5.71 -13.68 5.79
N ASN A 34 5.56 -14.47 4.72
CA ASN A 34 6.66 -14.75 3.78
C ASN A 34 6.37 -14.33 2.34
N SER A 35 5.19 -13.80 2.05
CA SER A 35 4.79 -13.46 0.68
C SER A 35 3.79 -12.32 0.64
N TYR A 36 3.88 -11.49 -0.38
CA TYR A 36 2.85 -10.51 -0.74
C TYR A 36 1.77 -11.10 -1.66
N GLU A 37 1.96 -12.31 -2.16
CA GLU A 37 0.93 -13.11 -2.83
C GLU A 37 0.31 -14.04 -1.80
N THR A 38 -0.80 -13.61 -1.20
CA THR A 38 -1.40 -14.26 -0.05
C THR A 38 -2.75 -14.87 -0.38
N HIS A 39 -3.18 -15.84 0.42
CA HIS A 39 -4.58 -16.24 0.41
C HIS A 39 -5.42 -15.19 1.15
N PRO A 40 -6.63 -14.91 0.68
CA PRO A 40 -7.47 -13.90 1.29
C PRO A 40 -8.02 -14.34 2.65
N ILE A 41 -8.36 -13.36 3.46
CA ILE A 41 -9.27 -13.52 4.60
C ILE A 41 -10.60 -12.84 4.28
N ALA A 42 -11.68 -13.33 4.84
CA ALA A 42 -13.00 -12.71 4.69
C ALA A 42 -13.17 -11.62 5.76
N VAL A 43 -13.41 -10.40 5.34
CA VAL A 43 -13.59 -9.23 6.20
C VAL A 43 -14.85 -8.50 5.79
N GLY A 44 -15.97 -8.86 6.39
CA GLY A 44 -17.26 -8.17 6.24
C GLY A 44 -17.44 -7.06 7.27
N ASP A 45 -18.52 -6.30 7.14
CA ASP A 45 -18.87 -5.17 7.99
C ASP A 45 -18.96 -5.53 9.48
N SER A 46 -19.41 -6.73 9.80
CA SER A 46 -19.50 -7.22 11.19
C SER A 46 -18.13 -7.32 11.85
N MET A 47 -17.12 -7.80 11.12
CA MET A 47 -15.75 -7.88 11.62
C MET A 47 -15.14 -6.50 11.78
N MET A 48 -15.33 -5.60 10.81
CA MET A 48 -14.86 -4.22 10.88
C MET A 48 -15.46 -3.49 12.09
N THR A 49 -16.77 -3.65 12.31
CA THR A 49 -17.47 -3.08 13.48
C THR A 49 -16.95 -3.65 14.79
N ALA A 50 -16.76 -4.97 14.87
CA ALA A 50 -16.24 -5.61 16.08
C ALA A 50 -14.83 -5.14 16.42
N LEU A 51 -13.93 -5.04 15.43
CA LEU A 51 -12.56 -4.56 15.63
C LEU A 51 -12.52 -3.08 16.06
N SER A 52 -13.34 -2.24 15.44
CA SER A 52 -13.47 -0.82 15.81
C SER A 52 -14.10 -0.60 17.20
N GLY A 53 -14.78 -1.59 17.74
CA GLY A 53 -15.40 -1.54 19.07
C GLY A 53 -14.42 -1.73 20.24
N TYR A 54 -13.19 -2.15 20.00
CA TYR A 54 -12.20 -2.28 21.07
C TYR A 54 -11.69 -0.91 21.52
N PRO A 55 -11.70 -0.60 22.83
CA PRO A 55 -11.28 0.72 23.35
C PRO A 55 -9.85 1.12 23.01
N GLN A 56 -9.00 0.15 22.75
CA GLN A 56 -7.59 0.37 22.41
C GLN A 56 -7.37 0.61 20.91
N VAL A 57 -8.36 0.36 20.08
CA VAL A 57 -8.26 0.51 18.62
C VAL A 57 -8.73 1.90 18.22
N SER A 58 -7.82 2.68 17.67
CA SER A 58 -8.11 4.04 17.21
C SER A 58 -8.56 4.08 15.74
N HIS A 59 -8.09 3.13 14.92
CA HIS A 59 -8.43 3.04 13.50
C HIS A 59 -8.32 1.61 12.98
N VAL A 60 -9.20 1.24 12.03
CA VAL A 60 -9.23 -0.06 11.36
C VAL A 60 -9.37 0.17 9.85
N GLN A 61 -8.51 -0.45 9.06
CA GLN A 61 -8.58 -0.36 7.60
C GLN A 61 -8.21 -1.69 6.94
N ARG A 62 -8.87 -1.99 5.82
CA ARG A 62 -8.58 -3.16 4.98
C ARG A 62 -7.44 -2.85 4.02
N TYR A 63 -6.68 -3.86 3.67
CA TYR A 63 -5.69 -3.77 2.60
C TYR A 63 -5.61 -5.07 1.80
N SER A 64 -5.19 -4.93 0.56
CA SER A 64 -4.82 -6.07 -0.30
C SER A 64 -3.51 -5.78 -0.99
N THR A 65 -2.73 -6.83 -1.22
CA THR A 65 -1.45 -6.73 -1.93
C THR A 65 -1.45 -7.58 -3.19
N LYS A 66 -0.72 -7.13 -4.20
CA LYS A 66 -0.44 -7.90 -5.41
C LYS A 66 0.96 -7.57 -5.90
N PRO A 67 1.88 -8.54 -5.91
CA PRO A 67 3.18 -8.39 -6.55
C PRO A 67 3.02 -8.25 -8.07
N GLY A 68 3.86 -7.41 -8.64
CA GLY A 68 3.87 -7.17 -10.08
C GLY A 68 5.15 -6.50 -10.54
N MET A 69 5.14 -6.01 -11.75
CA MET A 69 6.26 -5.30 -12.37
C MET A 69 5.78 -4.04 -13.06
N ILE A 70 6.56 -2.97 -12.94
CA ILE A 70 6.46 -1.80 -13.81
C ILE A 70 7.36 -2.03 -15.02
N LYS A 71 6.85 -1.78 -16.21
CA LYS A 71 7.62 -1.78 -17.44
C LYS A 71 7.62 -0.38 -18.05
N THR A 72 8.80 0.10 -18.42
CA THR A 72 9.01 1.22 -19.33
C THR A 72 9.75 0.73 -20.57
N ASP A 73 10.01 1.62 -21.54
CA ASP A 73 10.74 1.25 -22.75
C ASP A 73 12.15 0.72 -22.45
N ASP A 74 12.79 1.24 -21.39
CA ASP A 74 14.18 0.99 -21.05
C ASP A 74 14.39 0.07 -19.85
N ALA A 75 13.35 -0.20 -19.03
CA ALA A 75 13.54 -0.85 -17.74
C ALA A 75 12.34 -1.66 -17.27
N PHE A 76 12.66 -2.65 -16.40
CA PHE A 76 11.69 -3.40 -15.61
C PHE A 76 11.98 -3.22 -14.13
N GLN A 77 10.95 -3.07 -13.32
CA GLN A 77 11.08 -2.96 -11.88
C GLN A 77 9.98 -3.76 -11.18
N GLY A 78 10.40 -4.70 -10.34
CA GLY A 78 9.46 -5.39 -9.44
C GLY A 78 8.88 -4.41 -8.43
N MET A 79 7.60 -4.56 -8.13
CA MET A 79 6.88 -3.75 -7.15
C MET A 79 5.76 -4.56 -6.49
N VAL A 80 5.22 -4.04 -5.41
CA VAL A 80 3.99 -4.53 -4.78
C VAL A 80 2.94 -3.44 -4.83
N LEU A 81 1.79 -3.77 -5.40
CA LEU A 81 0.62 -2.92 -5.36
C LEU A 81 -0.10 -3.12 -4.04
N LYS A 82 -0.24 -2.08 -3.24
CA LYS A 82 -1.05 -2.06 -2.02
C LYS A 82 -2.35 -1.34 -2.31
N GLY A 83 -3.45 -2.08 -2.27
CA GLY A 83 -4.79 -1.53 -2.41
C GLY A 83 -5.38 -1.19 -1.06
N VAL A 84 -5.99 -0.02 -0.95
CA VAL A 84 -6.66 0.47 0.26
C VAL A 84 -8.04 0.99 -0.06
N GLY A 85 -8.95 0.87 0.90
CA GLY A 85 -10.35 1.24 0.76
C GLY A 85 -10.66 2.68 1.17
N PRO A 86 -11.95 3.03 1.20
CA PRO A 86 -12.39 4.38 1.59
C PRO A 86 -12.11 4.71 3.05
N GLU A 87 -11.90 3.71 3.89
CA GLU A 87 -11.52 3.86 5.30
C GLU A 87 -10.03 4.16 5.52
N PHE A 88 -9.22 4.20 4.47
CA PHE A 88 -7.80 4.49 4.57
C PHE A 88 -7.53 5.86 5.21
N ASP A 89 -6.67 5.88 6.24
CA ASP A 89 -6.18 7.13 6.83
C ASP A 89 -5.03 7.70 6.00
N PRO A 90 -5.24 8.82 5.29
CA PRO A 90 -4.22 9.40 4.44
C PRO A 90 -3.15 10.20 5.18
N SER A 91 -3.28 10.41 6.48
CA SER A 91 -2.44 11.34 7.26
C SER A 91 -0.95 11.08 7.11
N PHE A 92 -0.54 9.82 7.22
CA PHE A 92 0.85 9.44 7.02
C PHE A 92 1.34 9.75 5.60
N MET A 93 0.56 9.39 4.59
CA MET A 93 0.95 9.66 3.20
C MET A 93 0.93 11.16 2.86
N GLN A 94 0.06 11.94 3.48
CA GLN A 94 0.04 13.40 3.33
C GLN A 94 1.32 14.04 3.88
N GLU A 95 1.83 13.55 5.01
CA GLU A 95 3.08 14.03 5.60
C GLU A 95 4.29 13.80 4.68
N TYR A 96 4.28 12.68 3.94
CA TYR A 96 5.38 12.29 3.05
C TYR A 96 5.10 12.54 1.57
N LEU A 97 4.00 13.18 1.21
CA LEU A 97 3.70 13.56 -0.18
C LEU A 97 4.65 14.66 -0.66
N VAL A 98 5.30 14.43 -1.80
CA VAL A 98 6.26 15.37 -2.41
C VAL A 98 5.62 16.14 -3.56
N GLU A 99 4.82 15.45 -4.38
CA GLU A 99 4.16 16.03 -5.56
C GLU A 99 2.77 15.41 -5.75
N GLY A 100 1.84 16.18 -6.33
CA GLY A 100 0.50 15.73 -6.66
C GLY A 100 -0.43 15.65 -5.47
N GLU A 101 -1.34 14.70 -5.52
CA GLU A 101 -2.39 14.51 -4.51
C GLU A 101 -2.59 13.02 -4.18
N ILE A 102 -3.22 12.75 -3.04
CA ILE A 102 -3.63 11.42 -2.66
C ILE A 102 -5.03 11.19 -3.21
N PRO A 103 -5.25 10.20 -4.09
CA PRO A 103 -6.57 9.87 -4.58
C PRO A 103 -7.54 9.46 -3.46
N ALA A 104 -8.83 9.70 -3.66
CA ALA A 104 -9.86 9.07 -2.85
C ALA A 104 -9.97 7.61 -3.27
N PHE A 105 -9.39 6.72 -2.48
CA PHE A 105 -9.37 5.27 -2.76
C PHE A 105 -10.75 4.64 -2.55
N SER A 106 -11.04 3.60 -3.32
CA SER A 106 -12.34 2.94 -3.35
C SER A 106 -12.23 1.42 -3.27
N ASP A 107 -13.26 0.80 -2.72
CA ASP A 107 -13.47 -0.66 -2.70
C ASP A 107 -14.52 -1.14 -3.71
N SER A 108 -15.16 -0.21 -4.43
CA SER A 108 -16.26 -0.50 -5.38
C SER A 108 -15.96 -0.13 -6.82
N ALA A 109 -14.95 0.71 -7.07
CA ALA A 109 -14.54 1.12 -8.39
C ALA A 109 -13.04 1.41 -8.45
N SER A 110 -12.44 1.33 -9.63
CA SER A 110 -11.04 1.74 -9.84
C SER A 110 -10.97 3.09 -10.53
N SER A 111 -10.24 4.02 -9.92
CA SER A 111 -9.83 5.28 -10.55
C SER A 111 -8.69 5.12 -11.55
N ASN A 112 -8.00 3.97 -11.53
CA ASN A 112 -6.73 3.72 -12.21
C ASN A 112 -5.63 4.74 -11.86
N GLN A 113 -5.71 5.32 -10.67
CA GLN A 113 -4.73 6.23 -10.12
C GLN A 113 -3.84 5.51 -9.10
N VAL A 114 -2.60 5.96 -9.02
CA VAL A 114 -1.60 5.34 -8.14
C VAL A 114 -0.70 6.40 -7.50
N LEU A 115 -0.32 6.15 -6.25
CA LEU A 115 0.80 6.82 -5.60
C LEU A 115 2.07 5.99 -5.82
N ILE A 116 3.14 6.62 -6.25
CA ILE A 116 4.45 6.00 -6.44
C ILE A 116 5.48 6.71 -5.56
N SER A 117 6.49 6.00 -5.11
CA SER A 117 7.60 6.64 -4.40
C SER A 117 8.48 7.44 -5.35
N LYS A 118 9.15 8.46 -4.83
CA LYS A 118 10.14 9.23 -5.57
C LYS A 118 11.33 8.35 -6.01
N ALA A 119 11.71 7.37 -5.20
CA ALA A 119 12.77 6.43 -5.53
C ALA A 119 12.44 5.62 -6.79
N LEU A 120 11.25 5.02 -6.86
CA LEU A 120 10.78 4.28 -8.03
C LEU A 120 10.56 5.18 -9.23
N ALA A 121 9.94 6.36 -9.05
CA ALA A 121 9.70 7.32 -10.11
C ALA A 121 11.02 7.77 -10.75
N THR A 122 12.02 8.12 -9.96
CA THR A 122 13.34 8.51 -10.44
C THR A 122 14.04 7.35 -11.17
N LYS A 123 14.02 6.15 -10.59
CA LYS A 123 14.63 4.95 -11.18
C LYS A 123 14.03 4.60 -12.54
N MET A 124 12.72 4.76 -12.68
CA MET A 124 11.97 4.44 -13.89
C MET A 124 11.78 5.65 -14.82
N LYS A 125 12.36 6.81 -14.48
CA LYS A 125 12.24 8.08 -15.23
C LYS A 125 10.79 8.52 -15.45
N LEU A 126 9.96 8.34 -14.41
CA LEU A 126 8.55 8.67 -14.39
C LEU A 126 8.30 10.00 -13.67
N LYS A 127 7.22 10.68 -14.08
CA LYS A 127 6.79 11.98 -13.54
C LYS A 127 5.32 11.93 -13.14
N LEU A 128 4.91 12.91 -12.35
CA LEU A 128 3.50 13.14 -12.03
C LEU A 128 2.66 13.24 -13.31
N GLY A 129 1.52 12.55 -13.34
CA GLY A 129 0.61 12.49 -14.47
C GLY A 129 0.98 11.47 -15.55
N ASP A 130 2.16 10.87 -15.50
CA ASP A 130 2.55 9.81 -16.43
C ASP A 130 1.65 8.58 -16.28
N LYS A 131 1.47 7.87 -17.39
CA LYS A 131 0.81 6.58 -17.43
C LYS A 131 1.86 5.49 -17.35
N ILE A 132 1.71 4.59 -16.38
CA ILE A 132 2.58 3.44 -16.20
C ILE A 132 1.86 2.15 -16.62
N TYR A 133 2.62 1.24 -17.20
CA TYR A 133 2.16 -0.10 -17.52
C TYR A 133 2.68 -1.07 -16.46
N THR A 134 1.74 -1.77 -15.83
CA THR A 134 2.04 -2.75 -14.78
C THR A 134 1.58 -4.12 -15.22
N TYR A 135 2.36 -5.14 -14.87
CA TYR A 135 2.15 -6.52 -15.28
C TYR A 135 2.13 -7.43 -14.07
N TYR A 136 1.18 -8.36 -14.08
CA TYR A 136 0.96 -9.32 -13.00
C TYR A 136 0.93 -10.72 -13.61
N ILE A 137 1.71 -11.63 -13.05
CA ILE A 137 1.84 -13.00 -13.52
C ILE A 137 1.02 -13.90 -12.59
N GLN A 138 0.00 -14.53 -13.15
CA GLN A 138 -0.75 -15.64 -12.57
C GLN A 138 -0.87 -16.72 -13.65
N ASP A 139 -1.99 -17.42 -13.73
CA ASP A 139 -2.27 -18.36 -14.82
C ASP A 139 -2.17 -17.68 -16.20
N ASN A 140 -2.46 -16.39 -16.25
CA ASN A 140 -2.31 -15.53 -17.42
C ASN A 140 -1.63 -14.21 -17.01
N ILE A 141 -0.93 -13.59 -17.96
CA ILE A 141 -0.37 -12.24 -17.77
C ILE A 141 -1.50 -11.23 -17.82
N ARG A 142 -1.66 -10.47 -16.74
CA ARG A 142 -2.59 -9.35 -16.67
C ARG A 142 -1.82 -8.04 -16.72
N ALA A 143 -2.26 -7.12 -17.56
CA ALA A 143 -1.69 -5.78 -17.67
C ALA A 143 -2.69 -4.72 -17.18
N ARG A 144 -2.19 -3.66 -16.57
CA ARG A 144 -2.97 -2.47 -16.20
C ARG A 144 -2.19 -1.22 -16.57
N ARG A 145 -2.95 -0.22 -16.99
CA ARG A 145 -2.43 1.13 -17.23
C ARG A 145 -2.92 2.03 -16.11
N LEU A 146 -2.00 2.54 -15.31
CA LEU A 146 -2.28 3.39 -14.16
C LEU A 146 -1.71 4.79 -14.40
N THR A 147 -2.33 5.81 -13.83
CA THR A 147 -1.85 7.20 -13.89
C THR A 147 -1.26 7.59 -12.55
N ILE A 148 -0.08 8.17 -12.55
CA ILE A 148 0.58 8.67 -11.34
C ILE A 148 -0.14 9.93 -10.87
N ALA A 149 -0.89 9.84 -9.77
CA ALA A 149 -1.61 10.95 -9.15
C ALA A 149 -0.79 11.68 -8.10
N GLY A 150 0.15 11.00 -7.48
CA GLY A 150 1.04 11.58 -6.47
C GLY A 150 2.34 10.80 -6.32
N ILE A 151 3.34 11.51 -5.81
CA ILE A 151 4.68 11.00 -5.53
C ILE A 151 4.98 11.22 -4.06
N TYR A 152 5.35 10.16 -3.34
CA TYR A 152 5.68 10.19 -1.93
C TYR A 152 7.15 9.83 -1.70
N GLN A 153 7.70 10.23 -0.55
CA GLN A 153 9.05 9.92 -0.12
C GLN A 153 9.13 9.76 1.39
N THR A 154 9.15 8.51 1.87
CA THR A 154 9.25 8.24 3.31
C THR A 154 10.69 8.23 3.81
N ASN A 155 11.67 8.11 2.91
CA ASN A 155 13.09 7.83 3.21
C ASN A 155 13.29 6.51 3.98
N PHE A 156 12.32 5.59 3.86
CA PHE A 156 12.43 4.22 4.32
C PHE A 156 12.50 3.31 3.10
N SER A 157 13.71 2.86 2.79
CA SER A 157 14.02 2.23 1.52
C SER A 157 13.23 0.93 1.25
N GLU A 158 12.84 0.21 2.29
CA GLU A 158 12.05 -1.01 2.15
C GLU A 158 10.65 -0.73 1.58
N TYR A 159 10.07 0.43 1.90
CA TYR A 159 8.78 0.85 1.34
C TYR A 159 8.95 1.60 0.03
N ASP A 160 9.88 2.57 0.02
CA ASP A 160 10.09 3.44 -1.13
C ASP A 160 10.57 2.70 -2.39
N ASN A 161 11.23 1.55 -2.23
CA ASN A 161 11.70 0.75 -3.37
C ASN A 161 10.70 -0.32 -3.84
N LEU A 162 9.58 -0.47 -3.16
CA LEU A 162 8.71 -1.62 -3.40
C LEU A 162 7.25 -1.27 -3.64
N PHE A 163 6.66 -0.37 -2.83
CA PHE A 163 5.21 -0.20 -2.79
C PHE A 163 4.68 0.93 -3.67
N LEU A 164 3.57 0.61 -4.35
CA LEU A 164 2.64 1.57 -4.95
C LEU A 164 1.29 1.45 -4.25
N LEU A 165 0.60 2.57 -4.02
CA LEU A 165 -0.73 2.57 -3.41
C LEU A 165 -1.81 2.88 -4.46
N THR A 166 -2.91 2.15 -4.40
CA THR A 166 -4.05 2.29 -5.31
C THR A 166 -5.37 1.86 -4.65
N ASP A 167 -6.44 1.81 -5.42
CA ASP A 167 -7.74 1.35 -4.95
C ASP A 167 -7.74 -0.13 -4.53
N LEU A 168 -8.38 -0.44 -3.40
CA LEU A 168 -8.62 -1.80 -2.94
C LEU A 168 -9.36 -2.63 -4.00
N TYR A 169 -10.35 -2.03 -4.65
CA TYR A 169 -11.10 -2.66 -5.73
C TYR A 169 -10.19 -3.20 -6.85
N LEU A 170 -9.24 -2.39 -7.32
CA LEU A 170 -8.32 -2.79 -8.38
C LEU A 170 -7.49 -4.02 -7.98
N VAL A 171 -6.93 -4.01 -6.77
CA VAL A 171 -6.08 -5.10 -6.29
C VAL A 171 -6.88 -6.38 -6.06
N ASN A 172 -8.07 -6.28 -5.49
CA ASN A 172 -8.97 -7.42 -5.34
C ASN A 172 -9.35 -8.03 -6.69
N ARG A 173 -9.63 -7.21 -7.69
CA ARG A 173 -9.90 -7.66 -9.06
C ARG A 173 -8.71 -8.37 -9.69
N LEU A 174 -7.49 -7.87 -9.48
CA LEU A 174 -6.27 -8.52 -9.93
C LEU A 174 -6.04 -9.88 -9.26
N ASN A 175 -6.41 -10.00 -7.99
CA ASN A 175 -6.35 -11.27 -7.26
C ASN A 175 -7.49 -12.23 -7.61
N GLY A 176 -8.56 -11.78 -8.28
CA GLY A 176 -9.75 -12.56 -8.56
C GLY A 176 -10.61 -12.80 -7.31
N TRP A 177 -10.59 -11.87 -6.38
CA TRP A 177 -11.29 -11.97 -5.09
C TRP A 177 -12.65 -11.31 -5.10
N GLU A 178 -13.53 -11.82 -4.24
CA GLU A 178 -14.82 -11.22 -3.93
C GLU A 178 -14.66 -9.94 -3.08
N PRO A 179 -15.67 -9.06 -3.02
CA PRO A 179 -15.57 -7.78 -2.32
C PRO A 179 -15.17 -7.85 -0.84
N GLU A 180 -15.57 -8.92 -0.14
CA GLU A 180 -15.22 -9.12 1.28
C GLU A 180 -13.87 -9.83 1.49
N GLN A 181 -13.23 -10.27 0.42
CA GLN A 181 -11.93 -10.93 0.47
C GLN A 181 -10.82 -9.90 0.34
N VAL A 182 -9.90 -9.90 1.30
CA VAL A 182 -8.76 -8.97 1.34
C VAL A 182 -7.52 -9.71 1.84
N SER A 183 -6.34 -9.13 1.62
CA SER A 183 -5.10 -9.69 2.20
C SER A 183 -5.11 -9.61 3.73
N GLY A 184 -5.68 -8.54 4.28
CA GLY A 184 -5.74 -8.37 5.71
C GLY A 184 -6.40 -7.08 6.17
N VAL A 185 -6.35 -6.91 7.48
CA VAL A 185 -6.82 -5.71 8.18
C VAL A 185 -5.68 -5.13 8.99
N GLU A 186 -5.52 -3.84 8.94
CA GLU A 186 -4.55 -3.05 9.70
C GLU A 186 -5.27 -2.31 10.82
N LEU A 187 -4.72 -2.40 12.04
CA LEU A 187 -5.24 -1.72 13.22
C LEU A 187 -4.21 -0.76 13.79
N GLN A 188 -4.67 0.44 14.10
CA GLN A 188 -3.92 1.39 14.91
C GLN A 188 -4.44 1.36 16.35
N VAL A 189 -3.53 1.30 17.29
CA VAL A 189 -3.80 1.26 18.73
C VAL A 189 -3.06 2.37 19.48
#